data_4532c2429ccb4b9f728a6ced5334f32e
#
_entry.id   4532c2429ccb4b9f728a6ced5334f32e
#
_cell.length_a   1.000
_cell.length_b   1.000
_cell.length_c   1.000
_cell.angle_alpha   90.00
_cell.angle_beta   90.00
_cell.angle_gamma   90.00
#
_symmetry.space_group_name_H-M   'P 1'
#
loop_
_entity.id
_entity.type
_entity.pdbx_description
1 polymer ?
#
loop_
_entity_poly.entity_id
_entity_poly.type
_entity_poly.pdbx_seq_one_letter_code
_entity_poly.pdbx_strand_id
1 'polypeptide(L)'
;DSSPSRGLGDVYKRQDLAFITSEDLKVVSERKPSKDEIENCLFAWKVCKFVKSNAIVYTKDNQTIGIGAGQMSRIDSAQIAASKAVERGFETKGCSMASDAFFPFRDGIDAAAKIGITSVIQPGGSMRDQEVIDAANEAGMAMLFTGVRHFRH
;
A
#
# COMPACT_ATOMS: atom_id res chain seq x y z
N ASP A 1 0.18 -12.83 -23.87
CA ASP A 1 -1.15 -13.21 -23.68
C ASP A 1 -2.06 -12.85 -24.83
N SER A 2 -2.48 -13.71 -25.57
CA SER A 2 -3.13 -13.42 -26.82
C SER A 2 -4.35 -14.21 -27.08
N SER A 3 -4.95 -14.74 -26.06
CA SER A 3 -6.15 -15.51 -26.27
C SER A 3 -7.28 -14.62 -26.74
N PRO A 4 -8.29 -15.15 -27.41
CA PRO A 4 -9.44 -14.35 -27.87
C PRO A 4 -10.27 -13.80 -26.75
N SER A 5 -10.43 -14.53 -25.72
CA SER A 5 -11.06 -13.98 -24.54
C SER A 5 -10.20 -12.85 -24.00
N ARG A 6 -9.07 -12.75 -24.57
CA ARG A 6 -8.19 -11.74 -24.29
C ARG A 6 -8.62 -10.38 -24.72
N GLY A 7 -9.34 -10.21 -25.75
CA GLY A 7 -9.89 -8.92 -26.08
C GLY A 7 -10.63 -8.34 -24.90
N LEU A 8 -11.60 -9.08 -24.40
CA LEU A 8 -12.38 -8.65 -23.26
C LEU A 8 -11.64 -8.88 -21.95
N GLY A 9 -10.98 -10.00 -21.82
CA GLY A 9 -10.20 -10.31 -20.64
C GLY A 9 -9.06 -9.35 -20.41
N ASP A 10 -8.41 -8.89 -21.47
CA ASP A 10 -7.36 -7.90 -21.38
C ASP A 10 -7.86 -6.53 -20.96
N VAL A 11 -9.03 -6.13 -21.39
CA VAL A 11 -9.63 -4.87 -20.98
C VAL A 11 -9.86 -4.89 -19.49
N TYR A 12 -10.43 -5.97 -18.96
CA TYR A 12 -10.62 -6.12 -17.53
C TYR A 12 -9.31 -6.12 -16.77
N LYS A 13 -8.34 -6.88 -17.26
CA LYS A 13 -7.02 -6.93 -16.62
C LYS A 13 -6.33 -5.59 -16.62
N ARG A 14 -6.48 -4.80 -17.66
CA ARG A 14 -5.91 -3.46 -17.70
C ARG A 14 -6.56 -2.54 -16.72
N GLN A 15 -7.84 -2.67 -16.49
CA GLN A 15 -8.55 -1.89 -15.48
C GLN A 15 -8.13 -2.30 -14.07
N ASP A 16 -8.06 -3.62 -13.83
CA ASP A 16 -7.68 -4.16 -12.53
C ASP A 16 -6.19 -4.01 -12.25
N LEU A 17 -5.38 -4.13 -13.30
CA LEU A 17 -3.93 -4.12 -13.20
C LEU A 17 -3.34 -2.84 -13.79
N ALA A 18 -4.05 -1.73 -13.63
CA ALA A 18 -3.56 -0.44 -14.10
C ALA A 18 -2.12 -0.24 -13.63
N PHE A 19 -1.22 -0.09 -14.58
CA PHE A 19 0.18 0.16 -14.25
C PHE A 19 0.31 1.60 -13.78
N ILE A 20 0.64 1.74 -12.52
CA ILE A 20 0.92 3.03 -11.93
C ILE A 20 2.43 3.22 -11.94
N THR A 21 2.86 4.30 -12.53
CA THR A 21 4.28 4.69 -12.54
C THR A 21 4.50 5.79 -11.52
N SER A 22 5.75 6.12 -11.28
CA SER A 22 6.09 7.21 -10.37
C SER A 22 5.47 8.54 -10.80
N GLU A 23 5.17 8.71 -12.08
CA GLU A 23 4.55 9.94 -12.61
C GLU A 23 3.08 10.07 -12.24
N ASP A 24 2.42 8.94 -11.99
CA ASP A 24 1.00 8.92 -11.64
C ASP A 24 0.77 9.15 -10.16
N LEU A 25 1.81 9.15 -9.36
CA LEU A 25 1.72 9.25 -7.92
C LEU A 25 1.70 10.71 -7.47
N LYS A 26 0.84 10.99 -6.51
CA LYS A 26 0.79 12.30 -5.86
C LYS A 26 1.39 12.20 -4.47
N VAL A 27 2.44 12.97 -4.22
CA VAL A 27 3.02 13.08 -2.88
C VAL A 27 2.16 14.04 -2.07
N VAL A 28 1.56 13.56 -1.00
CA VAL A 28 0.64 14.35 -0.17
C VAL A 28 1.22 14.71 1.18
N SER A 29 2.32 14.08 1.59
CA SER A 29 3.01 14.38 2.84
C SER A 29 4.01 15.51 2.68
N GLU A 30 4.41 16.10 3.80
CA GLU A 30 5.45 17.13 3.81
C GLU A 30 6.81 16.55 3.41
N ARG A 31 7.15 15.37 3.94
CA ARG A 31 8.39 14.70 3.56
C ARG A 31 8.19 14.01 2.21
N LYS A 32 9.10 14.24 1.30
CA LYS A 32 9.08 13.57 0.01
C LYS A 32 9.74 12.20 0.14
N PRO A 33 9.21 11.17 -0.53
CA PRO A 33 9.81 9.86 -0.49
C PRO A 33 11.15 9.85 -1.23
N SER A 34 12.08 9.01 -0.77
CA SER A 34 13.31 8.75 -1.49
C SER A 34 13.01 7.89 -2.73
N LYS A 35 13.98 7.77 -3.62
CA LYS A 35 13.84 6.92 -4.81
C LYS A 35 13.54 5.47 -4.41
N ASP A 36 14.25 4.96 -3.42
CA ASP A 36 14.05 3.60 -2.93
C ASP A 36 12.65 3.42 -2.34
N GLU A 37 12.17 4.41 -1.60
CA GLU A 37 10.82 4.38 -1.05
C GLU A 37 9.77 4.36 -2.15
N ILE A 38 9.94 5.13 -3.21
CA ILE A 38 9.03 5.12 -4.35
C ILE A 38 9.01 3.74 -5.01
N GLU A 39 10.17 3.14 -5.23
CA GLU A 39 10.27 1.81 -5.82
C GLU A 39 9.61 0.76 -4.94
N ASN A 40 9.86 0.81 -3.64
CA ASN A 40 9.25 -0.12 -2.69
C ASN A 40 7.74 0.06 -2.60
N CYS A 41 7.26 1.28 -2.60
CA CYS A 41 5.83 1.58 -2.62
C CYS A 41 5.16 1.05 -3.89
N LEU A 42 5.76 1.28 -5.04
CA LEU A 42 5.23 0.79 -6.32
C LEU A 42 5.21 -0.75 -6.36
N PHE A 43 6.25 -1.39 -5.86
CA PHE A 43 6.28 -2.84 -5.77
C PHE A 43 5.18 -3.36 -4.84
N ALA A 44 5.04 -2.77 -3.67
CA ALA A 44 3.99 -3.12 -2.71
C ALA A 44 2.60 -2.93 -3.33
N TRP A 45 2.41 -1.85 -4.07
CA TRP A 45 1.15 -1.56 -4.76
C TRP A 45 0.81 -2.64 -5.79
N LYS A 46 1.80 -3.08 -6.57
CA LYS A 46 1.60 -4.17 -7.53
C LYS A 46 1.22 -5.47 -6.85
N VAL A 47 1.84 -5.78 -5.73
CA VAL A 47 1.49 -6.98 -4.96
C VAL A 47 0.07 -6.88 -4.43
N CYS A 48 -0.34 -5.71 -3.95
CA CYS A 48 -1.70 -5.48 -3.44
C CYS A 48 -2.79 -5.83 -4.45
N LYS A 49 -2.52 -5.67 -5.76
CA LYS A 49 -3.50 -6.00 -6.78
C LYS A 49 -3.95 -7.45 -6.76
N PHE A 50 -3.06 -8.33 -6.34
CA PHE A 50 -3.30 -9.77 -6.38
C PHE A 50 -3.73 -10.33 -5.04
N VAL A 51 -3.86 -9.47 -4.03
CA VAL A 51 -4.16 -9.87 -2.67
C VAL A 51 -5.60 -9.54 -2.35
N LYS A 52 -6.28 -10.45 -1.65
CA LYS A 52 -7.69 -10.27 -1.31
C LYS A 52 -7.87 -9.16 -0.28
N SER A 53 -8.81 -8.26 -0.53
CA SER A 53 -9.15 -7.17 0.38
C SER A 53 -9.65 -7.68 1.74
N ASN A 54 -9.42 -7.03 2.81
CA ASN A 54 -8.57 -5.84 2.94
C ASN A 54 -7.10 -6.23 2.90
N ALA A 55 -6.32 -5.60 2.04
CA ALA A 55 -4.94 -5.98 1.82
C ALA A 55 -3.97 -4.92 2.32
N ILE A 56 -2.98 -5.36 3.08
CA ILE A 56 -1.83 -4.55 3.50
C ILE A 56 -0.58 -5.32 3.12
N VAL A 57 0.36 -4.66 2.45
CA VAL A 57 1.62 -5.26 2.01
C VAL A 57 2.77 -4.39 2.48
N TYR A 58 3.74 -5.01 3.14
CA TYR A 58 5.01 -4.36 3.52
C TYR A 58 6.12 -4.83 2.60
N THR A 59 6.93 -3.89 2.13
CA THR A 59 8.06 -4.20 1.24
C THR A 59 9.31 -3.45 1.65
N LYS A 60 10.46 -4.02 1.31
CA LYS A 60 11.77 -3.37 1.47
C LYS A 60 12.74 -4.04 0.50
N ASP A 61 13.60 -3.25 -0.12
CA ASP A 61 14.64 -3.75 -1.04
C ASP A 61 14.03 -4.65 -2.14
N ASN A 62 12.89 -4.22 -2.70
CA ASN A 62 12.16 -4.95 -3.75
C ASN A 62 11.77 -6.36 -3.34
N GLN A 63 11.51 -6.55 -2.05
CA GLN A 63 11.10 -7.82 -1.49
C GLN A 63 9.84 -7.62 -0.64
N THR A 64 8.92 -8.58 -0.74
CA THR A 64 7.75 -8.61 0.14
C THR A 64 8.18 -9.07 1.53
N ILE A 65 7.93 -8.23 2.52
CA ILE A 65 8.30 -8.50 3.91
C ILE A 65 7.15 -9.12 4.69
N GLY A 66 5.93 -8.65 4.45
CA GLY A 66 4.74 -9.20 5.09
C GLY A 66 3.49 -8.84 4.31
N ILE A 67 2.51 -9.74 4.33
CA ILE A 67 1.22 -9.55 3.66
C ILE A 67 0.11 -9.92 4.63
N GLY A 68 -0.85 -9.02 4.79
CA GLY A 68 -2.12 -9.30 5.45
C GLY A 68 -3.24 -9.18 4.44
N ALA A 69 -4.10 -10.18 4.37
CA ALA A 69 -5.11 -10.26 3.31
C ALA A 69 -6.42 -10.83 3.81
N GLY A 70 -7.48 -10.48 3.12
CA GLY A 70 -8.80 -11.09 3.33
C GLY A 70 -9.44 -10.83 4.69
N GLN A 71 -8.99 -9.82 5.42
CA GLN A 71 -9.51 -9.52 6.74
C GLN A 71 -10.66 -8.51 6.70
N MET A 72 -11.44 -8.51 7.79
CA MET A 72 -12.58 -7.60 7.89
C MET A 72 -12.16 -6.14 8.02
N SER A 73 -10.97 -5.89 8.59
CA SER A 73 -10.48 -4.54 8.75
C SER A 73 -9.03 -4.41 8.29
N ARG A 74 -8.64 -3.19 7.97
CA ARG A 74 -7.27 -2.87 7.56
C ARG A 74 -6.28 -2.99 8.71
N ILE A 75 -6.73 -2.69 9.92
CA ILE A 75 -5.93 -2.88 11.13
C ILE A 75 -5.56 -4.35 11.30
N ASP A 76 -6.54 -5.25 11.13
CA ASP A 76 -6.29 -6.69 11.24
C ASP A 76 -5.31 -7.15 10.17
N SER A 77 -5.46 -6.69 8.93
CA SER A 77 -4.53 -7.02 7.85
C SER A 77 -3.12 -6.51 8.16
N ALA A 78 -3.01 -5.30 8.71
CA ALA A 78 -1.71 -4.71 9.06
C ALA A 78 -1.03 -5.52 10.17
N GLN A 79 -1.78 -5.97 11.18
CA GLN A 79 -1.25 -6.78 12.27
C GLN A 79 -0.77 -8.14 11.76
N ILE A 80 -1.53 -8.77 10.87
CA ILE A 80 -1.15 -10.05 10.28
C ILE A 80 0.12 -9.89 9.44
N ALA A 81 0.20 -8.83 8.64
CA ALA A 81 1.39 -8.58 7.82
C ALA A 81 2.63 -8.40 8.71
N ALA A 82 2.50 -7.65 9.79
CA ALA A 82 3.60 -7.44 10.74
C ALA A 82 4.00 -8.75 11.43
N SER A 83 3.04 -9.54 11.88
CA SER A 83 3.30 -10.83 12.53
C SER A 83 4.02 -11.79 11.61
N LYS A 84 3.59 -11.87 10.35
CA LYS A 84 4.23 -12.73 9.36
C LYS A 84 5.66 -12.29 9.05
N ALA A 85 5.91 -10.99 9.01
CA ALA A 85 7.25 -10.47 8.83
C ALA A 85 8.17 -10.94 9.95
N VAL A 86 7.74 -10.80 11.19
CA VAL A 86 8.50 -11.21 12.36
C VAL A 86 8.76 -12.72 12.37
N GLU A 87 7.73 -13.53 12.06
CA GLU A 87 7.85 -14.99 11.99
C GLU A 87 8.92 -15.41 10.98
N ARG A 88 9.08 -14.65 9.90
CA ARG A 88 10.05 -14.94 8.85
C ARG A 88 11.42 -14.33 9.12
N GLY A 89 11.60 -13.68 10.27
CA GLY A 89 12.87 -13.09 10.65
C GLY A 89 13.16 -11.73 10.02
N PHE A 90 12.14 -11.06 9.48
CA PHE A 90 12.29 -9.73 8.90
C PHE A 90 11.94 -8.65 9.91
N GLU A 91 12.55 -7.50 9.74
CA GLU A 91 12.19 -6.30 10.50
C GLU A 91 11.24 -5.45 9.67
N THR A 92 10.25 -4.84 10.32
CA THR A 92 9.32 -3.91 9.68
C THR A 92 9.91 -2.50 9.59
N LYS A 93 10.93 -2.20 10.37
CA LYS A 93 11.57 -0.91 10.39
C LYS A 93 12.16 -0.57 9.03
N GLY A 94 11.81 0.60 8.51
CA GLY A 94 12.29 1.07 7.21
C GLY A 94 11.53 0.54 6.03
N CYS A 95 10.48 -0.25 6.27
CA CYS A 95 9.66 -0.78 5.17
C CYS A 95 8.69 0.26 4.60
N SER A 96 8.25 -0.01 3.39
CA SER A 96 7.15 0.71 2.76
C SER A 96 5.87 -0.11 2.88
N MET A 97 4.73 0.55 2.94
CA MET A 97 3.43 -0.09 3.08
C MET A 97 2.51 0.30 1.94
N ALA A 98 1.79 -0.67 1.39
CA ALA A 98 0.69 -0.41 0.48
C ALA A 98 -0.62 -0.88 1.08
N SER A 99 -1.67 -0.11 0.81
CA SER A 99 -3.04 -0.47 1.16
C SER A 99 -3.90 -0.44 -0.10
N ASP A 100 -4.76 -1.42 -0.27
CA ASP A 100 -5.62 -1.52 -1.46
C ASP A 100 -6.77 -0.52 -1.48
N ALA A 101 -7.01 0.16 -0.35
CA ALA A 101 -8.02 1.21 -0.26
C ALA A 101 -7.56 2.28 0.72
N PHE A 102 -8.28 3.40 0.77
CA PHE A 102 -7.93 4.50 1.68
C PHE A 102 -8.07 4.09 3.14
N PHE A 103 -7.34 4.78 4.01
CA PHE A 103 -7.49 4.64 5.46
C PHE A 103 -8.65 5.52 5.91
N PRO A 104 -9.67 4.96 6.58
CA PRO A 104 -10.80 5.76 7.05
C PRO A 104 -10.46 6.64 8.25
N PHE A 105 -9.43 6.28 9.01
CA PHE A 105 -8.98 6.98 10.21
C PHE A 105 -7.46 6.96 10.29
N ARG A 106 -6.91 7.82 11.13
CA ARG A 106 -5.46 7.92 11.28
C ARG A 106 -4.81 6.74 11.99
N ASP A 107 -5.60 5.92 12.68
CA ASP A 107 -5.08 4.83 13.51
C ASP A 107 -4.21 3.82 12.75
N GLY A 108 -4.55 3.56 11.48
CA GLY A 108 -3.75 2.68 10.63
C GLY A 108 -2.35 3.25 10.37
N ILE A 109 -2.25 4.55 10.19
CA ILE A 109 -0.96 5.21 9.97
C ILE A 109 -0.18 5.30 11.28
N ASP A 110 -0.85 5.60 12.38
CA ASP A 110 -0.21 5.63 13.69
C ASP A 110 0.39 4.25 14.04
N ALA A 111 -0.35 3.17 13.77
CA ALA A 111 0.15 1.81 13.99
C ALA A 111 1.35 1.48 13.09
N ALA A 112 1.32 1.89 11.83
CA ALA A 112 2.43 1.70 10.91
C ALA A 112 3.69 2.44 11.39
N ALA A 113 3.51 3.66 11.88
CA ALA A 113 4.61 4.45 12.42
C ALA A 113 5.29 3.76 13.59
N LYS A 114 4.51 3.12 14.47
CA LYS A 114 5.03 2.39 15.64
C LYS A 114 5.95 1.25 15.27
N ILE A 115 5.71 0.59 14.15
CA ILE A 115 6.54 -0.53 13.70
C ILE A 115 7.64 -0.10 12.73
N GLY A 116 7.79 1.20 12.52
CA GLY A 116 8.91 1.74 11.76
C GLY A 116 8.69 1.88 10.26
N ILE A 117 7.45 1.81 9.79
CA ILE A 117 7.15 2.05 8.38
C ILE A 117 7.48 3.51 8.04
N THR A 118 8.18 3.73 6.95
CA THR A 118 8.66 5.06 6.56
C THR A 118 7.93 5.67 5.38
N SER A 119 7.26 4.86 4.59
CA SER A 119 6.50 5.36 3.44
C SER A 119 5.26 4.51 3.20
N VAL A 120 4.22 5.15 2.69
CA VAL A 120 2.90 4.54 2.49
C VAL A 120 2.36 4.93 1.12
N ILE A 121 1.76 3.98 0.42
CA ILE A 121 1.04 4.22 -0.82
C ILE A 121 -0.39 3.70 -0.66
N GLN A 122 -1.35 4.53 -1.02
CA GLN A 122 -2.78 4.22 -0.92
C GLN A 122 -3.55 5.03 -1.96
N PRO A 123 -4.81 4.66 -2.25
CA PRO A 123 -5.57 5.41 -3.25
C PRO A 123 -6.00 6.81 -2.84
N GLY A 124 -6.22 7.05 -1.55
CA GLY A 124 -6.84 8.30 -1.10
C GLY A 124 -8.34 8.29 -1.38
N GLY A 125 -9.01 9.41 -1.11
CA GLY A 125 -10.44 9.57 -1.40
C GLY A 125 -11.35 9.47 -0.19
N SER A 126 -10.80 9.40 1.01
CA SER A 126 -11.58 9.44 2.24
C SER A 126 -11.93 10.88 2.60
N MET A 127 -13.06 11.07 3.26
CA MET A 127 -13.39 12.36 3.84
C MET A 127 -12.38 12.78 4.92
N ARG A 128 -11.63 11.83 5.44
CA ARG A 128 -10.63 12.05 6.49
C ARG A 128 -9.19 11.99 5.97
N ASP A 129 -9.01 12.18 4.67
CA ASP A 129 -7.67 12.15 4.07
C ASP A 129 -6.71 13.12 4.79
N GLN A 130 -7.17 14.31 5.14
CA GLN A 130 -6.32 15.29 5.82
C GLN A 130 -5.85 14.78 7.19
N GLU A 131 -6.72 14.11 7.94
CA GLU A 131 -6.37 13.51 9.23
C GLU A 131 -5.27 12.45 9.05
N VAL A 132 -5.39 11.64 8.01
CA VAL A 132 -4.43 10.58 7.68
C VAL A 132 -3.10 11.18 7.23
N ILE A 133 -3.15 12.22 6.41
CA ILE A 133 -1.95 12.95 5.98
C ILE A 133 -1.24 13.59 7.19
N ASP A 134 -1.99 14.18 8.10
CA ASP A 134 -1.45 14.79 9.32
C ASP A 134 -0.72 13.74 10.17
N ALA A 135 -1.28 12.55 10.29
CA ALA A 135 -0.63 11.45 11.00
C ALA A 135 0.71 11.07 10.37
N ALA A 136 0.76 10.99 9.05
CA ALA A 136 2.00 10.71 8.33
C ALA A 136 3.04 11.82 8.58
N ASN A 137 2.61 13.08 8.52
CA ASN A 137 3.50 14.21 8.74
C ASN A 137 4.07 14.22 10.17
N GLU A 138 3.23 13.94 11.16
CA GLU A 138 3.66 13.84 12.56
C GLU A 138 4.71 12.76 12.77
N ALA A 139 4.60 11.67 12.01
CA ALA A 139 5.54 10.55 12.10
C ALA A 139 6.78 10.70 11.20
N GLY A 140 6.84 11.76 10.40
CA GLY A 140 7.92 11.92 9.42
C GLY A 140 7.84 10.93 8.27
N MET A 141 6.66 10.41 7.99
CA MET A 141 6.42 9.39 6.98
C MET A 141 6.08 10.03 5.64
N ALA A 142 6.57 9.48 4.55
CA ALA A 142 6.17 9.89 3.22
C ALA A 142 4.87 9.19 2.83
N MET A 143 3.95 9.90 2.20
CA MET A 143 2.68 9.33 1.78
C MET A 143 2.38 9.66 0.32
N LEU A 144 1.99 8.64 -0.41
CA LEU A 144 1.67 8.73 -1.82
C LEU A 144 0.22 8.30 -2.07
N PHE A 145 -0.48 9.07 -2.90
CA PHE A 145 -1.82 8.71 -3.36
C PHE A 145 -1.76 8.30 -4.82
N THR A 146 -2.45 7.20 -5.13
CA THR A 146 -2.56 6.70 -6.51
C THR A 146 -3.79 7.23 -7.22
N GLY A 147 -4.82 7.57 -6.46
CA GLY A 147 -6.14 7.91 -7.03
C GLY A 147 -6.88 6.69 -7.60
N VAL A 148 -6.27 5.52 -7.56
CA VAL A 148 -6.85 4.29 -8.10
C VAL A 148 -6.96 3.24 -6.99
N ARG A 149 -8.14 2.67 -6.87
CA ARG A 149 -8.46 1.69 -5.87
C ARG A 149 -8.39 0.28 -6.45
N HIS A 150 -7.75 -0.64 -5.73
CA HIS A 150 -7.74 -2.05 -6.09
C HIS A 150 -8.58 -2.83 -5.08
N PHE A 151 -9.61 -3.50 -5.57
CA PHE A 151 -10.46 -4.33 -4.76
C PHE A 151 -10.49 -5.74 -5.32
N ARG A 152 -10.24 -6.71 -4.46
CA ARG A 152 -10.45 -8.13 -4.76
C ARG A 152 -11.22 -8.77 -3.62
N HIS A 153 -12.37 -9.22 -3.96
CA HIS A 153 -13.26 -9.90 -3.01
C HIS A 153 -13.22 -11.42 -3.18
#